data_3c4c659d35c7ac17eac6ae0f739f83d0
#
_entry.id   3c4c659d35c7ac17eac6ae0f739f83d0
#
_cell.length_a   1.000
_cell.length_b   1.000
_cell.length_c   1.000
_cell.angle_alpha   90.00
_cell.angle_beta   90.00
_cell.angle_gamma   90.00
#
_symmetry.space_group_name_H-M   'P 1'
#
loop_
_entity.id
_entity.type
_entity.pdbx_description
1 polymer ?
#
loop_
_entity_poly.entity_id
_entity_poly.type
_entity_poly.pdbx_seq_one_letter_code
_entity_poly.pdbx_strand_id
1 'polypeptide(L)'
;MLRRVAIAAVLATLASGCAAQGSGPAVRPSAAARDPRTMAALLKIATVFNNDYDRGVYGPVWDRWDARSQAVITRADYIRRHTECPDSPQSVTVEDASPGPGGAWIVDYESGGVRLHDYWFYVGGRWVFDLVLSNPDSVKLYRLSPQQYVAELGCAH
;
A
#
# COMPACT_ATOMS: atom_id res chain seq x y z
N MET A 1 31.80 58.52 4.04
CA MET A 1 30.72 59.22 3.37
C MET A 1 29.40 58.50 3.63
N LEU A 2 28.64 59.00 4.60
CA LEU A 2 27.33 58.42 4.96
C LEU A 2 26.24 59.00 4.03
N ARG A 3 25.49 58.17 3.34
CA ARG A 3 24.22 58.58 2.70
C ARG A 3 23.06 58.00 3.50
N ARG A 4 22.31 58.89 4.15
CA ARG A 4 21.01 58.63 4.79
C ARG A 4 19.94 58.52 3.72
N VAL A 5 19.19 57.41 3.70
CA VAL A 5 17.96 57.27 2.89
C VAL A 5 16.78 57.32 3.83
N ALA A 6 15.88 58.26 3.56
CA ALA A 6 14.66 58.49 4.32
C ALA A 6 13.61 57.42 3.95
N ILE A 7 12.97 56.85 4.96
CA ILE A 7 11.81 55.91 4.80
C ILE A 7 10.51 56.73 4.88
N ALA A 8 9.77 56.79 3.80
CA ALA A 8 8.40 57.31 3.78
C ALA A 8 7.42 56.22 4.23
N ALA A 9 6.71 56.46 5.33
CA ALA A 9 5.63 55.59 5.81
C ALA A 9 4.34 55.90 5.01
N VAL A 10 3.82 54.91 4.34
CA VAL A 10 2.49 54.91 3.72
C VAL A 10 1.53 54.18 4.65
N LEU A 11 0.60 54.94 5.23
CA LEU A 11 -0.53 54.40 5.99
C LEU A 11 -1.57 53.87 4.99
N ALA A 12 -1.76 52.57 4.93
CA ALA A 12 -2.88 51.95 4.24
C ALA A 12 -3.99 51.61 5.24
N THR A 13 -5.14 52.24 5.04
CA THR A 13 -6.38 52.01 5.78
C THR A 13 -6.96 50.65 5.44
N LEU A 14 -7.06 49.75 6.42
CA LEU A 14 -7.70 48.45 6.28
C LEU A 14 -9.23 48.62 6.40
N ALA A 15 -9.93 48.44 5.29
CA ALA A 15 -11.39 48.26 5.28
C ALA A 15 -11.70 46.83 5.76
N SER A 16 -12.30 46.70 6.96
CA SER A 16 -12.82 45.45 7.50
C SER A 16 -14.05 44.98 6.74
N GLY A 17 -13.86 44.12 5.75
CA GLY A 17 -14.95 43.36 5.13
C GLY A 17 -15.26 42.10 5.96
N CYS A 18 -16.38 42.08 6.69
CA CYS A 18 -16.94 40.88 7.27
C CYS A 18 -17.42 39.93 6.16
N ALA A 19 -16.58 39.01 5.71
CA ALA A 19 -17.03 37.90 4.90
C ALA A 19 -17.70 36.88 5.81
N ALA A 20 -19.02 36.71 5.68
CA ALA A 20 -19.76 35.63 6.29
C ALA A 20 -19.22 34.28 5.74
N GLN A 21 -18.46 33.56 6.54
CA GLN A 21 -18.03 32.19 6.25
C GLN A 21 -19.26 31.30 6.32
N GLY A 22 -19.83 30.96 5.16
CA GLY A 22 -20.85 29.93 5.06
C GLY A 22 -20.26 28.59 5.58
N SER A 23 -20.72 28.14 6.75
CA SER A 23 -20.43 26.83 7.28
C SER A 23 -21.12 25.78 6.40
N GLY A 24 -20.46 25.39 5.31
CA GLY A 24 -20.87 24.21 4.56
C GLY A 24 -20.82 22.98 5.50
N PRO A 25 -21.73 22.00 5.33
CA PRO A 25 -21.70 20.80 6.16
C PRO A 25 -20.33 20.15 6.01
N ALA A 26 -19.62 20.00 7.14
CA ALA A 26 -18.35 19.29 7.18
C ALA A 26 -18.58 17.87 6.66
N VAL A 27 -18.04 17.55 5.49
CA VAL A 27 -18.03 16.19 4.97
C VAL A 27 -17.22 15.35 5.95
N ARG A 28 -17.90 14.62 6.84
CA ARG A 28 -17.25 13.64 7.71
C ARG A 28 -16.59 12.62 6.78
N PRO A 29 -15.27 12.34 6.96
CA PRO A 29 -14.66 11.24 6.22
C PRO A 29 -15.47 9.99 6.52
N SER A 30 -15.99 9.35 5.48
CA SER A 30 -16.70 8.08 5.61
C SER A 30 -15.77 7.11 6.30
N ALA A 31 -16.17 6.57 7.44
CA ALA A 31 -15.40 5.52 8.10
C ALA A 31 -15.16 4.42 7.08
N ALA A 32 -13.91 4.10 6.79
CA ALA A 32 -13.58 3.04 5.85
C ALA A 32 -14.37 1.78 6.23
N ALA A 33 -15.09 1.21 5.25
CA ALA A 33 -15.91 0.04 5.49
C ALA A 33 -15.03 -1.08 6.06
N ARG A 34 -15.52 -1.70 7.15
CA ARG A 34 -14.82 -2.82 7.77
C ARG A 34 -15.01 -4.08 6.95
N ASP A 35 -13.95 -4.85 6.79
CA ASP A 35 -14.05 -6.18 6.19
C ASP A 35 -14.82 -7.12 7.15
N PRO A 36 -15.71 -7.98 6.68
CA PRO A 36 -16.27 -9.03 7.52
C PRO A 36 -15.17 -9.97 8.03
N ARG A 37 -15.19 -10.30 9.33
CA ARG A 37 -14.21 -11.23 9.92
C ARG A 37 -14.68 -12.68 9.72
N THR A 38 -14.75 -13.12 8.46
CA THR A 38 -15.15 -14.47 8.07
C THR A 38 -14.16 -15.05 7.07
N MET A 39 -14.03 -16.37 7.01
CA MET A 39 -13.22 -17.07 6.03
C MET A 39 -13.63 -16.71 4.60
N ALA A 40 -14.94 -16.71 4.31
CA ALA A 40 -15.44 -16.34 2.99
C ALA A 40 -15.03 -14.92 2.55
N ALA A 41 -15.02 -13.96 3.47
CA ALA A 41 -14.54 -12.61 3.18
C ALA A 41 -13.04 -12.59 2.94
N LEU A 42 -12.26 -13.33 3.73
CA LEU A 42 -10.81 -13.46 3.54
C LEU A 42 -10.49 -14.07 2.17
N LEU A 43 -11.09 -15.18 1.79
CA LEU A 43 -10.88 -15.83 0.49
C LEU A 43 -11.19 -14.88 -0.68
N LYS A 44 -12.31 -14.16 -0.60
CA LYS A 44 -12.64 -13.14 -1.61
C LYS A 44 -11.60 -12.03 -1.70
N ILE A 45 -11.11 -11.55 -0.56
CA ILE A 45 -10.10 -10.49 -0.49
C ILE A 45 -8.75 -10.99 -1.03
N ALA A 46 -8.32 -12.19 -0.65
CA ALA A 46 -7.10 -12.81 -1.16
C ALA A 46 -7.17 -13.05 -2.67
N THR A 47 -8.33 -13.46 -3.20
CA THR A 47 -8.55 -13.60 -4.65
C THR A 47 -8.38 -12.26 -5.37
N VAL A 48 -8.99 -11.18 -4.84
CA VAL A 48 -8.82 -9.83 -5.43
C VAL A 48 -7.37 -9.37 -5.35
N PHE A 49 -6.70 -9.60 -4.21
CA PHE A 49 -5.30 -9.25 -3.98
C PHE A 49 -4.37 -9.90 -5.02
N ASN A 50 -4.49 -11.21 -5.24
CA ASN A 50 -3.68 -11.92 -6.22
C ASN A 50 -4.02 -11.48 -7.66
N ASN A 51 -5.30 -11.32 -7.99
CA ASN A 51 -5.71 -10.84 -9.31
C ASN A 51 -5.23 -9.40 -9.60
N ASP A 52 -5.17 -8.54 -8.59
CA ASP A 52 -4.62 -7.19 -8.75
C ASP A 52 -3.11 -7.23 -9.02
N TYR A 53 -2.37 -8.10 -8.32
CA TYR A 53 -0.97 -8.33 -8.55
C TYR A 53 -0.70 -8.81 -10.00
N ASP A 54 -1.39 -9.85 -10.44
CA ASP A 54 -1.25 -10.43 -11.78
C ASP A 54 -1.57 -9.44 -12.91
N ARG A 55 -2.48 -8.50 -12.65
CA ARG A 55 -2.84 -7.44 -13.60
C ARG A 55 -1.94 -6.21 -13.54
N GLY A 56 -0.92 -6.20 -12.70
CA GLY A 56 -0.04 -5.06 -12.52
C GLY A 56 -0.66 -3.90 -11.71
N VAL A 57 -1.73 -4.15 -10.95
CA VAL A 57 -2.40 -3.14 -10.11
C VAL A 57 -1.76 -3.12 -8.71
N TYR A 58 -0.48 -2.82 -8.65
CA TYR A 58 0.35 -2.98 -7.45
C TYR A 58 0.00 -2.07 -6.28
N GLY A 59 -0.60 -0.91 -6.52
CA GLY A 59 -0.96 0.04 -5.46
C GLY A 59 -1.91 -0.56 -4.42
N PRO A 60 -3.10 -1.05 -4.81
CA PRO A 60 -4.03 -1.74 -3.92
C PRO A 60 -3.43 -2.97 -3.22
N VAL A 61 -2.52 -3.69 -3.87
CA VAL A 61 -1.78 -4.81 -3.26
C VAL A 61 -0.97 -4.32 -2.08
N TRP A 62 -0.13 -3.29 -2.26
CA TRP A 62 0.66 -2.71 -1.18
C TRP A 62 -0.22 -2.11 -0.06
N ASP A 63 -1.34 -1.49 -0.42
CA ASP A 63 -2.30 -0.89 0.53
C ASP A 63 -2.98 -1.96 1.42
N ARG A 64 -2.91 -3.23 1.04
CA ARG A 64 -3.44 -4.38 1.80
C ARG A 64 -2.39 -5.02 2.72
N TRP A 65 -1.14 -4.62 2.66
CA TRP A 65 -0.10 -5.13 3.54
C TRP A 65 -0.27 -4.64 4.98
N ASP A 66 0.22 -5.41 5.93
CA ASP A 66 0.34 -4.97 7.32
C ASP A 66 1.43 -3.89 7.49
N ALA A 67 1.43 -3.21 8.63
CA ALA A 67 2.37 -2.11 8.87
C ALA A 67 3.85 -2.55 8.85
N ARG A 68 4.15 -3.79 9.26
CA ARG A 68 5.50 -4.34 9.24
C ARG A 68 5.98 -4.57 7.81
N SER A 69 5.12 -5.10 6.97
CA SER A 69 5.40 -5.32 5.55
C SER A 69 5.54 -4.00 4.80
N GLN A 70 4.69 -3.02 5.08
CA GLN A 70 4.79 -1.68 4.50
C GLN A 70 6.09 -0.95 4.89
N ALA A 71 6.67 -1.26 6.05
CA ALA A 71 7.95 -0.71 6.48
C ALA A 71 9.16 -1.26 5.69
N VAL A 72 9.00 -2.34 4.91
CA VAL A 72 10.07 -2.94 4.10
C VAL A 72 10.41 -2.09 2.88
N ILE A 73 9.39 -1.52 2.24
CA ILE A 73 9.51 -0.72 1.01
C ILE A 73 8.39 0.30 0.93
N THR A 74 8.65 1.50 0.43
CA THR A 74 7.60 2.50 0.24
C THR A 74 6.62 2.07 -0.86
N ARG A 75 5.37 2.54 -0.78
CA ARG A 75 4.35 2.30 -1.81
C ARG A 75 4.84 2.69 -3.21
N ALA A 76 5.47 3.86 -3.31
CA ALA A 76 5.96 4.38 -4.58
C ALA A 76 7.08 3.51 -5.16
N ASP A 77 8.03 3.07 -4.32
CA ASP A 77 9.12 2.20 -4.75
C ASP A 77 8.62 0.80 -5.12
N TYR A 78 7.65 0.25 -4.38
CA TYR A 78 7.03 -1.02 -4.70
C TYR A 78 6.38 -0.98 -6.10
N ILE A 79 5.51 -0.01 -6.35
CA ILE A 79 4.85 0.16 -7.65
C ILE A 79 5.90 0.33 -8.76
N ARG A 80 6.89 1.21 -8.55
CA ARG A 80 7.93 1.47 -9.54
C ARG A 80 8.70 0.20 -9.90
N ARG A 81 9.18 -0.56 -8.90
CA ARG A 81 9.97 -1.79 -9.13
C ARG A 81 9.22 -2.84 -9.91
N HIS A 82 7.96 -3.09 -9.57
CA HIS A 82 7.13 -4.04 -10.30
C HIS A 82 6.71 -3.54 -11.69
N THR A 83 6.64 -2.23 -11.91
CA THR A 83 6.39 -1.66 -13.24
C THR A 83 7.63 -1.76 -14.13
N GLU A 84 8.82 -1.50 -13.58
CA GLU A 84 10.10 -1.61 -14.29
C GLU A 84 10.52 -3.06 -14.51
N CYS A 85 10.11 -3.97 -13.65
CA CYS A 85 10.49 -5.38 -13.65
C CYS A 85 9.26 -6.25 -13.35
N PRO A 86 8.30 -6.33 -14.29
CA PRO A 86 7.07 -7.08 -14.07
C PRO A 86 7.34 -8.58 -14.02
N ASP A 87 6.72 -9.25 -13.06
CA ASP A 87 6.68 -10.71 -13.06
C ASP A 87 5.88 -11.23 -14.26
N SER A 88 6.21 -12.43 -14.72
CA SER A 88 5.39 -13.09 -15.72
C SER A 88 4.00 -13.37 -15.13
N PRO A 89 2.91 -12.97 -15.80
CA PRO A 89 1.57 -13.24 -15.32
C PRO A 89 1.38 -14.74 -15.07
N GLN A 90 0.89 -15.08 -13.89
CA GLN A 90 0.59 -16.46 -13.53
C GLN A 90 -0.86 -16.55 -13.08
N SER A 91 -1.55 -17.59 -13.53
CA SER A 91 -2.89 -17.87 -13.03
C SER A 91 -2.79 -18.28 -11.57
N VAL A 92 -3.44 -17.51 -10.68
CA VAL A 92 -3.52 -17.81 -9.25
C VAL A 92 -4.93 -18.27 -8.91
N THR A 93 -5.03 -19.42 -8.27
CA THR A 93 -6.28 -19.96 -7.75
C THR A 93 -6.21 -20.03 -6.22
N VAL A 94 -7.01 -19.19 -5.54
CA VAL A 94 -7.15 -19.25 -4.09
C VAL A 94 -8.05 -20.43 -3.74
N GLU A 95 -7.55 -21.36 -2.93
CA GLU A 95 -8.20 -22.65 -2.66
C GLU A 95 -8.96 -22.65 -1.33
N ASP A 96 -8.28 -22.37 -0.24
CA ASP A 96 -8.82 -22.47 1.12
C ASP A 96 -8.12 -21.50 2.08
N ALA A 97 -8.67 -21.39 3.29
CA ALA A 97 -8.05 -20.66 4.38
C ALA A 97 -8.31 -21.36 5.71
N SER A 98 -7.27 -21.45 6.55
CA SER A 98 -7.30 -22.11 7.84
C SER A 98 -6.67 -21.25 8.94
N PRO A 99 -7.05 -21.44 10.22
CA PRO A 99 -6.38 -20.80 11.33
C PRO A 99 -4.91 -21.21 11.41
N GLY A 100 -4.02 -20.22 11.55
CA GLY A 100 -2.58 -20.38 11.71
C GLY A 100 -2.07 -19.93 13.08
N PRO A 101 -0.76 -20.01 13.31
CA PRO A 101 -0.15 -19.61 14.56
C PRO A 101 -0.27 -18.09 14.80
N GLY A 102 -0.25 -17.68 16.08
CA GLY A 102 -0.20 -16.26 16.45
C GLY A 102 -1.44 -15.42 16.04
N GLY A 103 -2.58 -16.08 15.77
CA GLY A 103 -3.79 -15.40 15.30
C GLY A 103 -3.79 -15.08 13.81
N ALA A 104 -2.81 -15.61 13.06
CA ALA A 104 -2.82 -15.58 11.61
C ALA A 104 -3.94 -16.47 11.03
N TRP A 105 -4.30 -16.20 9.80
CA TRP A 105 -4.95 -17.12 8.89
C TRP A 105 -3.98 -17.46 7.77
N ILE A 106 -3.90 -18.73 7.43
CA ILE A 106 -3.12 -19.24 6.29
C ILE A 106 -4.10 -19.38 5.13
N VAL A 107 -3.79 -18.72 4.02
CA VAL A 107 -4.54 -18.83 2.77
C VAL A 107 -3.71 -19.67 1.82
N ASP A 108 -4.23 -20.83 1.43
CA ASP A 108 -3.62 -21.70 0.44
C ASP A 108 -4.05 -21.29 -0.97
N TYR A 109 -3.09 -21.29 -1.90
CA TYR A 109 -3.35 -21.01 -3.29
C TYR A 109 -2.39 -21.78 -4.21
N GLU A 110 -2.82 -21.97 -5.45
CA GLU A 110 -2.01 -22.54 -6.51
C GLU A 110 -1.59 -21.45 -7.50
N SER A 111 -0.31 -21.46 -7.86
CA SER A 111 0.26 -20.56 -8.87
C SER A 111 1.24 -21.32 -9.74
N GLY A 112 1.01 -21.37 -11.06
CA GLY A 112 1.89 -22.06 -12.00
C GLY A 112 2.08 -23.56 -11.70
N GLY A 113 1.10 -24.24 -11.15
CA GLY A 113 1.18 -25.66 -10.76
C GLY A 113 1.88 -25.91 -9.41
N VAL A 114 2.21 -24.85 -8.67
CA VAL A 114 2.84 -24.94 -7.34
C VAL A 114 1.85 -24.47 -6.27
N ARG A 115 1.68 -25.28 -5.23
CA ARG A 115 0.89 -24.86 -4.07
C ARG A 115 1.74 -23.99 -3.15
N LEU A 116 1.22 -22.84 -2.80
CA LEU A 116 1.82 -21.81 -1.98
C LEU A 116 0.86 -21.41 -0.86
N HIS A 117 1.33 -20.65 0.13
CA HIS A 117 0.48 -20.16 1.19
C HIS A 117 0.90 -18.76 1.63
N ASP A 118 -0.08 -17.98 2.06
CA ASP A 118 0.07 -16.62 2.56
C ASP A 118 -0.46 -16.48 3.97
N TYR A 119 0.16 -15.59 4.74
CA TYR A 119 -0.27 -15.27 6.10
C TYR A 119 -1.07 -13.96 6.11
N TRP A 120 -2.27 -14.05 6.68
CA TRP A 120 -3.19 -12.93 6.79
C TRP A 120 -3.60 -12.70 8.24
N PHE A 121 -3.77 -11.43 8.61
CA PHE A 121 -4.23 -11.03 9.94
C PHE A 121 -5.45 -10.14 9.84
N TYR A 122 -6.32 -10.18 10.85
CA TYR A 122 -7.44 -9.25 10.95
C TYR A 122 -7.10 -8.15 11.94
N VAL A 123 -6.73 -6.96 11.44
CA VAL A 123 -6.25 -5.82 12.24
C VAL A 123 -7.08 -4.58 11.95
N GLY A 124 -7.56 -3.92 12.99
CA GLY A 124 -8.30 -2.65 12.86
C GLY A 124 -9.59 -2.74 12.04
N GLY A 125 -10.19 -3.93 11.94
CA GLY A 125 -11.39 -4.16 11.14
C GLY A 125 -11.09 -4.50 9.67
N ARG A 126 -9.85 -4.85 9.32
CA ARG A 126 -9.44 -5.19 7.95
C ARG A 126 -8.59 -6.46 7.94
N TRP A 127 -8.73 -7.24 6.89
CA TRP A 127 -7.78 -8.29 6.57
C TRP A 127 -6.53 -7.66 5.95
N VAL A 128 -5.36 -7.98 6.48
CA VAL A 128 -4.06 -7.49 6.00
C VAL A 128 -3.12 -8.66 5.73
N PHE A 129 -2.37 -8.55 4.66
CA PHE A 129 -1.38 -9.53 4.22
C PHE A 129 -0.05 -9.27 4.93
N ASP A 130 0.61 -10.32 5.40
CA ASP A 130 1.94 -10.26 6.00
C ASP A 130 2.99 -10.79 5.01
N LEU A 131 3.66 -9.88 4.31
CA LEU A 131 4.74 -10.20 3.39
C LEU A 131 5.93 -10.86 4.09
N VAL A 132 6.23 -10.43 5.32
CA VAL A 132 7.44 -10.89 6.03
C VAL A 132 7.35 -12.37 6.39
N LEU A 133 6.14 -12.85 6.68
CA LEU A 133 5.90 -14.27 6.90
C LEU A 133 5.66 -15.03 5.60
N SER A 134 4.89 -14.46 4.67
CA SER A 134 4.49 -15.13 3.42
C SER A 134 5.65 -15.27 2.45
N ASN A 135 6.46 -14.22 2.30
CA ASN A 135 7.53 -14.22 1.31
C ASN A 135 8.80 -13.50 1.82
N PRO A 136 9.58 -14.16 2.70
CA PRO A 136 10.80 -13.59 3.25
C PRO A 136 11.88 -13.31 2.20
N ASP A 137 11.86 -13.99 1.05
CA ASP A 137 12.82 -13.74 -0.02
C ASP A 137 12.50 -12.44 -0.76
N SER A 138 11.24 -12.14 -1.02
CA SER A 138 10.84 -10.81 -1.53
C SER A 138 11.25 -9.69 -0.58
N VAL A 139 11.22 -9.90 0.74
CA VAL A 139 11.72 -8.92 1.72
C VAL A 139 13.21 -8.62 1.51
N LYS A 140 14.02 -9.64 1.20
CA LYS A 140 15.45 -9.44 0.90
C LYS A 140 15.63 -8.64 -0.38
N LEU A 141 14.88 -8.97 -1.42
CA LEU A 141 14.91 -8.27 -2.70
C LEU A 141 14.52 -6.79 -2.56
N TYR A 142 13.47 -6.49 -1.79
CA TYR A 142 13.02 -5.09 -1.58
C TYR A 142 14.00 -4.24 -0.78
N ARG A 143 14.93 -4.84 -0.04
CA ARG A 143 16.01 -4.13 0.67
C ARG A 143 17.20 -3.77 -0.21
N LEU A 144 17.30 -4.32 -1.40
CA LEU A 144 18.33 -3.98 -2.38
C LEU A 144 18.12 -2.56 -2.91
N SER A 145 19.19 -1.94 -3.41
CA SER A 145 19.03 -0.71 -4.21
C SER A 145 18.24 -1.01 -5.50
N PRO A 146 17.63 -0.02 -6.16
CA PRO A 146 16.92 -0.25 -7.42
C PRO A 146 17.78 -0.96 -8.48
N GLN A 147 19.04 -0.57 -8.60
CA GLN A 147 19.97 -1.17 -9.56
C GLN A 147 20.30 -2.63 -9.22
N GLN A 148 20.50 -2.94 -7.94
CA GLN A 148 20.73 -4.31 -7.49
C GLN A 148 19.48 -5.17 -7.68
N TYR A 149 18.28 -4.63 -7.43
CA TYR A 149 17.01 -5.33 -7.65
C TYR A 149 16.84 -5.75 -9.12
N VAL A 150 17.06 -4.82 -10.05
CA VAL A 150 16.97 -5.09 -11.50
C VAL A 150 18.04 -6.12 -11.93
N ALA A 151 19.26 -6.01 -11.41
CA ALA A 151 20.34 -6.96 -11.70
C ALA A 151 20.04 -8.37 -11.17
N GLU A 152 19.51 -8.47 -9.95
CA GLU A 152 19.17 -9.76 -9.32
C GLU A 152 18.06 -10.50 -10.07
N LEU A 153 17.05 -9.78 -10.57
CA LEU A 153 15.92 -10.33 -11.31
C LEU A 153 16.18 -10.48 -12.81
N GLY A 154 17.28 -9.95 -13.30
CA GLY A 154 17.62 -10.04 -14.74
C GLY A 154 16.71 -9.21 -15.65
N CYS A 155 16.04 -8.17 -15.11
CA CYS A 155 15.12 -7.30 -15.85
C CYS A 155 15.83 -6.16 -16.60
N ALA A 156 17.09 -6.30 -16.93
CA ALA A 156 17.81 -5.29 -17.71
C ALA A 156 17.20 -5.19 -19.12
N HIS A 157 16.72 -3.99 -19.46
CA HIS A 157 16.17 -3.64 -20.79
C HIS A 157 17.29 -3.40 -21.80
#